data_8e14d398bf7623eb7fa6f549946cd1c0
#
_entry.id   8e14d398bf7623eb7fa6f549946cd1c0
#
_cell.length_a   1.000
_cell.length_b   1.000
_cell.length_c   1.000
_cell.angle_alpha   90.00
_cell.angle_beta   90.00
_cell.angle_gamma   90.00
#
_symmetry.space_group_name_H-M   'P 1'
#
loop_
_entity.id
_entity.type
_entity.pdbx_description
1 polymer ?
#
loop_
_entity_poly.entity_id
_entity_poly.type
_entity_poly.pdbx_seq_one_letter_code
_entity_poly.pdbx_strand_id
1 'polypeptide(L)'
;KYLMEHVDGVHNAILSTHCHNDLGMATANTVQGVLNGARQVEVTINGIGERAGNTSLEEVAMVFKSHKERDIITNITTNKIYSTSRMVSSLMNMPVQPNKAIVGRNAFAHSSGIHQDGVLKNAQTYEIIDPKDVGIDDNAIVLTARSGRAALKHRLHVLGVDLEQEKLDKVYDEFL
;
A
#
# COMPACT_ATOMS: atom_id res chain seq x y z
N LYS A 1 0.08 -20.12 -18.50
CA LYS A 1 0.15 -20.15 -19.97
C LYS A 1 0.25 -21.57 -20.49
N TYR A 2 1.30 -22.34 -20.19
CA TYR A 2 1.52 -23.69 -20.69
C TYR A 2 0.29 -24.62 -20.48
N LEU A 3 -0.28 -24.64 -19.28
CA LEU A 3 -1.47 -25.44 -19.00
C LEU A 3 -2.67 -25.05 -19.85
N MET A 4 -2.86 -23.73 -20.06
CA MET A 4 -3.96 -23.23 -20.90
C MET A 4 -3.83 -23.63 -22.39
N GLU A 5 -2.61 -23.93 -22.84
CA GLU A 5 -2.31 -24.26 -24.23
C GLU A 5 -2.23 -25.78 -24.48
N HIS A 6 -1.95 -26.59 -23.45
CA HIS A 6 -1.57 -28.00 -23.64
C HIS A 6 -2.43 -29.01 -22.87
N VAL A 7 -3.34 -28.54 -21.99
CA VAL A 7 -4.20 -29.45 -21.24
C VAL A 7 -5.61 -29.44 -21.82
N ASP A 8 -6.04 -30.59 -22.33
CA ASP A 8 -7.38 -30.75 -22.87
C ASP A 8 -8.43 -30.50 -21.79
N GLY A 9 -9.45 -29.73 -22.12
CA GLY A 9 -10.55 -29.42 -21.21
C GLY A 9 -10.23 -28.41 -20.10
N VAL A 10 -9.02 -27.82 -20.06
CA VAL A 10 -8.62 -26.83 -19.06
C VAL A 10 -9.59 -25.65 -18.96
N HIS A 11 -10.24 -25.28 -20.06
CA HIS A 11 -11.20 -24.17 -20.11
C HIS A 11 -12.52 -24.49 -19.37
N ASN A 12 -12.75 -25.73 -19.00
CA ASN A 12 -13.90 -26.15 -18.16
C ASN A 12 -13.58 -26.08 -16.66
N ALA A 13 -12.35 -25.72 -16.29
CA ALA A 13 -11.89 -25.58 -14.91
C ALA A 13 -11.47 -24.14 -14.58
N ILE A 14 -11.57 -23.78 -13.32
CA ILE A 14 -11.00 -22.54 -12.81
C ILE A 14 -9.60 -22.85 -12.26
N LEU A 15 -8.58 -22.30 -12.90
CA LEU A 15 -7.22 -22.40 -12.40
C LEU A 15 -7.01 -21.42 -11.24
N SER A 16 -6.50 -21.93 -10.13
CA SER A 16 -6.11 -21.15 -8.96
C SER A 16 -4.59 -21.05 -8.86
N THR A 17 -4.11 -19.95 -8.27
CA THR A 17 -2.71 -19.82 -7.86
C THR A 17 -2.60 -19.67 -6.35
N HIS A 18 -1.63 -20.41 -5.76
CA HIS A 18 -1.24 -20.33 -4.37
C HIS A 18 0.28 -20.16 -4.30
N CYS A 19 0.75 -19.07 -3.69
CA CYS A 19 2.18 -18.74 -3.64
C CYS A 19 2.63 -18.42 -2.21
N HIS A 20 3.78 -19.00 -1.82
CA HIS A 20 4.48 -18.68 -0.58
C HIS A 20 5.50 -17.57 -0.79
N ASN A 21 5.85 -16.87 0.28
CA ASN A 21 6.63 -15.63 0.22
C ASN A 21 8.08 -15.77 0.69
N ASP A 22 8.64 -16.97 0.65
CA ASP A 22 9.98 -17.27 1.18
C ASP A 22 11.09 -16.40 0.55
N LEU A 23 10.92 -16.00 -0.71
CA LEU A 23 11.86 -15.10 -1.41
C LEU A 23 11.26 -13.70 -1.68
N GLY A 24 10.15 -13.34 -1.04
CA GLY A 24 9.52 -12.03 -1.21
C GLY A 24 8.81 -11.82 -2.55
N MET A 25 8.50 -12.90 -3.31
CA MET A 25 7.94 -12.79 -4.66
C MET A 25 6.51 -13.36 -4.80
N ALA A 26 5.85 -13.66 -3.69
CA ALA A 26 4.52 -14.28 -3.72
C ALA A 26 3.50 -13.43 -4.50
N THR A 27 3.42 -12.14 -4.24
CA THR A 27 2.50 -11.22 -4.92
C THR A 27 2.80 -11.15 -6.42
N ALA A 28 4.07 -11.02 -6.80
CA ALA A 28 4.47 -10.99 -8.21
C ALA A 28 4.10 -12.28 -8.94
N ASN A 29 4.35 -13.45 -8.32
CA ASN A 29 4.01 -14.75 -8.89
C ASN A 29 2.50 -14.93 -9.02
N THR A 30 1.72 -14.50 -8.02
CA THR A 30 0.24 -14.56 -8.06
C THR A 30 -0.30 -13.69 -9.20
N VAL A 31 0.18 -12.47 -9.34
CA VAL A 31 -0.20 -11.56 -10.43
C VAL A 31 0.14 -12.19 -11.79
N GLN A 32 1.34 -12.77 -11.93
CA GLN A 32 1.72 -13.48 -13.16
C GLN A 32 0.84 -14.69 -13.44
N GLY A 33 0.40 -15.43 -12.41
CA GLY A 33 -0.56 -16.50 -12.56
C GLY A 33 -1.87 -16.03 -13.19
N VAL A 34 -2.43 -14.93 -12.69
CA VAL A 34 -3.67 -14.32 -13.23
C VAL A 34 -3.47 -13.84 -14.67
N LEU A 35 -2.37 -13.15 -14.96
CA LEU A 35 -2.03 -12.68 -16.32
C LEU A 35 -1.85 -13.82 -17.33
N ASN A 36 -1.59 -15.03 -16.84
CA ASN A 36 -1.42 -16.23 -17.67
C ASN A 36 -2.59 -17.23 -17.57
N GLY A 37 -3.76 -16.80 -17.09
CA GLY A 37 -5.00 -17.57 -17.22
C GLY A 37 -5.63 -18.05 -15.90
N ALA A 38 -4.99 -17.89 -14.76
CA ALA A 38 -5.65 -18.15 -13.47
C ALA A 38 -6.81 -17.16 -13.26
N ARG A 39 -7.90 -17.66 -12.68
CA ARG A 39 -9.08 -16.85 -12.34
C ARG A 39 -9.45 -16.91 -10.87
N GLN A 40 -8.67 -17.63 -10.11
CA GLN A 40 -8.72 -17.69 -8.67
C GLN A 40 -7.34 -17.48 -8.09
N VAL A 41 -7.26 -16.79 -6.96
CA VAL A 41 -6.03 -16.58 -6.19
C VAL A 41 -6.28 -16.93 -4.74
N GLU A 42 -5.34 -17.63 -4.13
CA GLU A 42 -5.36 -17.98 -2.72
C GLU A 42 -4.40 -17.05 -1.98
N VAL A 43 -4.97 -16.17 -1.18
CA VAL A 43 -4.25 -15.08 -0.53
C VAL A 43 -4.67 -14.96 0.93
N THR A 44 -3.88 -14.26 1.73
CA THR A 44 -4.17 -14.05 3.15
C THR A 44 -4.07 -12.57 3.52
N ILE A 45 -4.86 -12.15 4.50
CA ILE A 45 -4.73 -10.80 5.07
C ILE A 45 -3.34 -10.67 5.71
N ASN A 46 -2.65 -9.57 5.44
CA ASN A 46 -1.28 -9.28 5.86
C ASN A 46 -0.23 -10.28 5.38
N GLY A 47 -0.57 -11.18 4.45
CA GLY A 47 0.34 -12.23 3.99
C GLY A 47 0.62 -13.29 5.05
N ILE A 48 -0.24 -13.44 6.06
CA ILE A 48 -0.06 -14.44 7.14
C ILE A 48 -0.02 -15.83 6.54
N GLY A 49 0.90 -16.68 7.02
CA GLY A 49 1.06 -18.06 6.58
C GLY A 49 2.31 -18.69 7.17
N GLU A 50 2.57 -19.91 6.78
CA GLU A 50 3.76 -20.64 7.21
C GLU A 50 5.04 -19.97 6.74
N ARG A 51 6.13 -20.11 7.48
CA ARG A 51 7.49 -19.60 7.22
C ARG A 51 7.48 -18.08 6.99
N ALA A 52 7.70 -17.60 5.74
CA ALA A 52 7.66 -16.18 5.39
C ALA A 52 6.27 -15.67 4.97
N GLY A 53 5.25 -16.52 5.07
CA GLY A 53 3.87 -16.20 4.75
C GLY A 53 3.47 -16.53 3.32
N ASN A 54 2.26 -16.09 2.98
CA ASN A 54 1.61 -16.28 1.70
C ASN A 54 1.51 -14.94 0.95
N THR A 55 0.92 -14.99 -0.23
CA THR A 55 0.54 -13.76 -0.96
C THR A 55 -0.41 -12.91 -0.12
N SER A 56 -0.14 -11.64 -0.02
CA SER A 56 -0.99 -10.65 0.65
C SER A 56 -2.20 -10.28 -0.17
N LEU A 57 -3.42 -10.38 0.38
CA LEU A 57 -4.66 -9.96 -0.26
C LEU A 57 -4.61 -8.48 -0.65
N GLU A 58 -4.22 -7.63 0.28
CA GLU A 58 -4.15 -6.19 0.11
C GLU A 58 -3.23 -5.78 -1.05
N GLU A 59 -2.11 -6.47 -1.21
CA GLU A 59 -1.16 -6.20 -2.30
C GLU A 59 -1.74 -6.57 -3.66
N VAL A 60 -2.30 -7.79 -3.79
CA VAL A 60 -2.91 -8.26 -5.05
C VAL A 60 -4.11 -7.39 -5.44
N ALA A 61 -4.99 -7.08 -4.48
CA ALA A 61 -6.16 -6.23 -4.72
C ALA A 61 -5.77 -4.86 -5.24
N MET A 62 -4.74 -4.25 -4.63
CA MET A 62 -4.29 -2.91 -5.03
C MET A 62 -3.49 -2.92 -6.33
N VAL A 63 -2.73 -3.97 -6.64
CA VAL A 63 -2.10 -4.13 -7.96
C VAL A 63 -3.17 -4.10 -9.06
N PHE A 64 -4.25 -4.87 -8.94
CA PHE A 64 -5.29 -4.89 -9.97
C PHE A 64 -6.09 -3.59 -10.01
N LYS A 65 -6.34 -2.95 -8.87
CA LYS A 65 -7.01 -1.64 -8.84
C LYS A 65 -6.17 -0.54 -9.50
N SER A 66 -4.85 -0.56 -9.33
CA SER A 66 -3.94 0.45 -9.88
C SER A 66 -3.67 0.25 -11.38
N HIS A 67 -3.75 -0.99 -11.89
CA HIS A 67 -3.48 -1.36 -13.28
C HIS A 67 -4.77 -1.62 -14.07
N LYS A 68 -5.62 -0.61 -14.20
CA LYS A 68 -6.92 -0.68 -14.89
C LYS A 68 -6.79 -1.09 -16.36
N GLU A 69 -5.68 -0.78 -17.00
CA GLU A 69 -5.37 -1.14 -18.39
C GLU A 69 -5.30 -2.66 -18.63
N ARG A 70 -5.30 -3.47 -17.57
CA ARG A 70 -5.24 -4.94 -17.68
C ARG A 70 -6.60 -5.62 -17.65
N ASP A 71 -7.70 -4.86 -17.49
CA ASP A 71 -9.09 -5.35 -17.45
C ASP A 71 -9.32 -6.49 -16.42
N ILE A 72 -8.55 -6.48 -15.33
CA ILE A 72 -8.71 -7.43 -14.22
C ILE A 72 -9.47 -6.74 -13.11
N ILE A 73 -10.63 -7.29 -12.76
CA ILE A 73 -11.53 -6.73 -11.76
C ILE A 73 -11.63 -7.68 -10.56
N THR A 74 -11.65 -7.12 -9.37
CA THR A 74 -12.01 -7.84 -8.14
C THR A 74 -13.19 -7.14 -7.47
N ASN A 75 -14.01 -7.89 -6.72
CA ASN A 75 -15.11 -7.33 -5.94
C ASN A 75 -14.70 -6.96 -4.51
N ILE A 76 -13.39 -6.81 -4.25
CA ILE A 76 -12.88 -6.46 -2.94
C ILE A 76 -13.19 -4.99 -2.65
N THR A 77 -13.83 -4.74 -1.50
CA THR A 77 -14.10 -3.40 -0.98
C THR A 77 -12.82 -2.81 -0.41
N THR A 78 -12.01 -2.20 -1.28
CA THR A 78 -10.62 -1.82 -0.96
C THR A 78 -10.50 -0.84 0.20
N ASN A 79 -11.47 0.09 0.39
CA ASN A 79 -11.49 1.02 1.52
C ASN A 79 -11.71 0.36 2.90
N LYS A 80 -11.87 -0.97 2.96
CA LYS A 80 -11.88 -1.75 4.20
C LYS A 80 -10.54 -2.46 4.47
N ILE A 81 -9.59 -2.40 3.55
CA ILE A 81 -8.31 -3.11 3.64
C ILE A 81 -7.56 -2.74 4.91
N TYR A 82 -7.36 -1.45 5.17
CA TYR A 82 -6.58 -1.01 6.33
C TYR A 82 -7.21 -1.44 7.67
N SER A 83 -8.52 -1.21 7.83
CA SER A 83 -9.24 -1.61 9.05
C SER A 83 -9.23 -3.13 9.25
N THR A 84 -9.41 -3.90 8.18
CA THR A 84 -9.33 -5.38 8.22
C THR A 84 -7.94 -5.87 8.60
N SER A 85 -6.89 -5.28 7.99
CA SER A 85 -5.50 -5.59 8.34
C SER A 85 -5.21 -5.35 9.82
N ARG A 86 -5.66 -4.22 10.37
CA ARG A 86 -5.48 -3.88 11.80
C ARG A 86 -6.23 -4.86 12.70
N MET A 87 -7.46 -5.21 12.36
CA MET A 87 -8.26 -6.16 13.12
C MET A 87 -7.59 -7.55 13.16
N VAL A 88 -7.17 -8.07 12.01
CA VAL A 88 -6.48 -9.38 11.93
C VAL A 88 -5.16 -9.35 12.70
N SER A 89 -4.37 -8.29 12.54
CA SER A 89 -3.11 -8.11 13.29
C SER A 89 -3.34 -8.17 14.81
N SER A 90 -4.40 -7.53 15.30
CA SER A 90 -4.75 -7.55 16.72
C SER A 90 -5.22 -8.93 17.19
N LEU A 91 -6.14 -9.57 16.45
CA LEU A 91 -6.70 -10.89 16.82
C LEU A 91 -5.66 -12.00 16.80
N MET A 92 -4.72 -11.94 15.84
CA MET A 92 -3.65 -12.93 15.71
C MET A 92 -2.42 -12.61 16.59
N ASN A 93 -2.41 -11.47 17.26
CA ASN A 93 -1.23 -10.94 17.95
C ASN A 93 0.04 -10.95 17.07
N MET A 94 -0.13 -10.60 15.79
CA MET A 94 0.94 -10.52 14.79
C MET A 94 1.03 -9.09 14.25
N PRO A 95 1.92 -8.24 14.81
CA PRO A 95 2.05 -6.85 14.37
C PRO A 95 2.48 -6.76 12.91
N VAL A 96 1.80 -5.88 12.18
CA VAL A 96 2.19 -5.55 10.79
C VAL A 96 3.51 -4.78 10.82
N GLN A 97 4.47 -5.17 9.97
CA GLN A 97 5.72 -4.45 9.82
C GLN A 97 5.46 -2.99 9.42
N PRO A 98 6.18 -2.02 10.00
CA PRO A 98 5.95 -0.59 9.72
C PRO A 98 6.04 -0.22 8.23
N ASN A 99 6.92 -0.86 7.49
CA ASN A 99 7.16 -0.64 6.06
C ASN A 99 6.45 -1.65 5.14
N LYS A 100 5.49 -2.44 5.68
CA LYS A 100 4.72 -3.35 4.83
C LYS A 100 3.95 -2.54 3.78
N ALA A 101 3.99 -3.01 2.54
CA ALA A 101 3.23 -2.40 1.45
C ALA A 101 1.74 -2.30 1.83
N ILE A 102 1.07 -1.26 1.40
CA ILE A 102 -0.37 -0.96 1.53
C ILE A 102 -0.83 -0.68 2.97
N VAL A 103 -0.46 -1.49 3.96
CA VAL A 103 -1.05 -1.48 5.31
C VAL A 103 -0.06 -1.16 6.42
N GLY A 104 1.23 -1.05 6.13
CA GLY A 104 2.22 -0.61 7.11
C GLY A 104 2.01 0.86 7.52
N ARG A 105 2.31 1.21 8.77
CA ARG A 105 2.14 2.58 9.25
C ARG A 105 2.95 3.63 8.47
N ASN A 106 4.02 3.19 7.78
CA ASN A 106 4.88 4.05 6.97
C ASN A 106 4.52 4.00 5.47
N ALA A 107 3.52 3.19 5.07
CA ALA A 107 3.20 2.98 3.66
C ALA A 107 2.83 4.28 2.90
N PHE A 108 2.24 5.24 3.63
CA PHE A 108 1.83 6.56 3.12
C PHE A 108 2.51 7.70 3.88
N ALA A 109 3.67 7.44 4.51
CA ALA A 109 4.42 8.42 5.26
C ALA A 109 5.61 8.95 4.46
N HIS A 110 5.71 10.26 4.33
CA HIS A 110 6.80 10.95 3.65
C HIS A 110 7.67 11.70 4.67
N SER A 111 8.97 11.41 4.73
CA SER A 111 9.92 12.02 5.66
C SER A 111 10.93 12.95 4.99
N SER A 112 11.14 12.85 3.68
CA SER A 112 12.06 13.70 2.92
C SER A 112 11.38 15.02 2.52
N GLY A 113 12.04 16.16 2.74
CA GLY A 113 11.51 17.48 2.41
C GLY A 113 11.10 17.62 0.94
N ILE A 114 11.87 17.06 0.01
CA ILE A 114 11.54 17.08 -1.44
C ILE A 114 10.27 16.26 -1.72
N HIS A 115 10.13 15.09 -1.11
CA HIS A 115 8.93 14.26 -1.28
C HIS A 115 7.71 14.92 -0.64
N GLN A 116 7.86 15.51 0.55
CA GLN A 116 6.79 16.23 1.24
C GLN A 116 6.29 17.42 0.42
N ASP A 117 7.19 18.23 -0.14
CA ASP A 117 6.83 19.36 -1.02
C ASP A 117 6.13 18.88 -2.31
N GLY A 118 6.61 17.77 -2.90
CA GLY A 118 6.00 17.17 -4.08
C GLY A 118 4.58 16.67 -3.82
N VAL A 119 4.37 15.96 -2.73
CA VAL A 119 3.03 15.45 -2.32
C VAL A 119 2.06 16.60 -2.03
N LEU A 120 2.52 17.66 -1.37
CA LEU A 120 1.69 18.84 -1.09
C LEU A 120 1.27 19.60 -2.37
N LYS A 121 2.10 19.54 -3.43
CA LYS A 121 1.78 20.15 -4.73
C LYS A 121 0.93 19.25 -5.60
N ASN A 122 1.26 17.96 -5.65
CA ASN A 122 0.51 16.93 -6.38
C ASN A 122 0.83 15.56 -5.80
N ALA A 123 -0.13 14.96 -5.09
CA ALA A 123 0.02 13.66 -4.44
C ALA A 123 0.44 12.57 -5.43
N GLN A 124 -0.08 12.59 -6.66
CA GLN A 124 0.23 11.60 -7.71
C GLN A 124 1.72 11.57 -8.13
N THR A 125 2.51 12.58 -7.76
CA THR A 125 3.94 12.63 -8.09
C THR A 125 4.73 11.50 -7.39
N TYR A 126 4.29 11.08 -6.19
CA TYR A 126 4.98 10.09 -5.37
C TYR A 126 4.07 8.96 -4.89
N GLU A 127 2.77 9.04 -5.16
CA GLU A 127 1.78 8.08 -4.70
C GLU A 127 1.07 7.43 -5.87
N ILE A 128 1.30 6.13 -6.04
CA ILE A 128 0.59 5.30 -7.02
C ILE A 128 -0.82 4.98 -6.52
N ILE A 129 -1.01 4.98 -5.20
CA ILE A 129 -2.25 4.60 -4.50
C ILE A 129 -2.68 5.76 -3.61
N ASP A 130 -3.92 6.21 -3.77
CA ASP A 130 -4.53 7.15 -2.83
C ASP A 130 -4.78 6.42 -1.50
N PRO A 131 -4.32 6.94 -0.34
CA PRO A 131 -4.59 6.37 0.97
C PRO A 131 -6.08 6.10 1.23
N LYS A 132 -6.97 6.96 0.73
CA LYS A 132 -8.42 6.78 0.83
C LYS A 132 -8.92 5.51 0.14
N ASP A 133 -8.22 5.08 -0.89
CA ASP A 133 -8.53 3.84 -1.61
C ASP A 133 -8.42 2.60 -0.72
N VAL A 134 -7.64 2.66 0.34
CA VAL A 134 -7.45 1.57 1.31
C VAL A 134 -8.08 1.86 2.68
N GLY A 135 -8.75 3.00 2.84
CA GLY A 135 -9.47 3.39 4.04
C GLY A 135 -8.62 4.14 5.07
N ILE A 136 -7.63 4.89 4.60
CA ILE A 136 -6.83 5.83 5.39
C ILE A 136 -7.26 7.24 4.99
N ASP A 137 -7.72 8.03 5.95
CA ASP A 137 -8.34 9.34 5.66
C ASP A 137 -7.33 10.42 5.26
N ASP A 138 -6.09 10.37 5.76
CA ASP A 138 -5.06 11.37 5.49
C ASP A 138 -3.65 10.77 5.34
N ASN A 139 -2.84 11.41 4.48
CA ASN A 139 -1.40 11.16 4.37
C ASN A 139 -0.67 11.65 5.63
N ALA A 140 0.05 10.76 6.29
CA ALA A 140 0.85 11.14 7.44
C ALA A 140 2.17 11.79 6.98
N ILE A 141 2.22 13.12 6.95
CA ILE A 141 3.51 13.84 6.91
C ILE A 141 4.17 13.67 8.26
N VAL A 142 5.19 12.82 8.31
CA VAL A 142 6.00 12.61 9.51
C VAL A 142 7.13 13.62 9.53
N LEU A 143 7.10 14.54 10.50
CA LEU A 143 8.19 15.50 10.69
C LEU A 143 9.43 14.80 11.23
N THR A 144 10.57 15.08 10.59
CA THR A 144 11.90 14.58 10.95
C THR A 144 12.92 15.72 10.77
N ALA A 145 14.14 15.57 11.27
CA ALA A 145 15.24 16.51 11.01
C ALA A 145 15.55 16.73 9.51
N ARG A 146 14.94 15.96 8.61
CA ARG A 146 15.05 16.13 7.14
C ARG A 146 13.82 16.77 6.51
N SER A 147 12.81 17.12 7.29
CA SER A 147 11.60 17.79 6.80
C SER A 147 11.89 19.25 6.46
N GLY A 148 11.34 19.72 5.35
CA GLY A 148 11.46 21.12 4.94
C GLY A 148 10.40 22.03 5.56
N ARG A 149 10.53 23.36 5.35
CA ARG A 149 9.60 24.39 5.86
C ARG A 149 8.15 24.15 5.44
N ALA A 150 7.92 23.64 4.21
CA ALA A 150 6.58 23.33 3.71
C ALA A 150 5.86 22.26 4.54
N ALA A 151 6.58 21.21 4.94
CA ALA A 151 6.04 20.16 5.80
C ALA A 151 5.73 20.67 7.22
N LEU A 152 6.61 21.48 7.79
CA LEU A 152 6.38 22.11 9.09
C LEU A 152 5.15 23.02 9.05
N LYS A 153 5.05 23.89 8.04
CA LYS A 153 3.90 24.75 7.82
C LYS A 153 2.60 23.98 7.72
N HIS A 154 2.59 22.93 6.90
CA HIS A 154 1.42 22.05 6.76
C HIS A 154 1.03 21.42 8.10
N ARG A 155 2.00 20.89 8.84
CA ARG A 155 1.72 20.27 10.15
C ARG A 155 1.18 21.26 11.17
N LEU A 156 1.71 22.48 11.21
CA LEU A 156 1.20 23.56 12.04
C LEU A 156 -0.24 23.90 11.69
N HIS A 157 -0.55 24.02 10.40
CA HIS A 157 -1.90 24.27 9.89
C HIS A 157 -2.89 23.17 10.33
N VAL A 158 -2.51 21.89 10.21
CA VAL A 158 -3.32 20.76 10.69
C VAL A 158 -3.58 20.84 12.21
N LEU A 159 -2.65 21.41 12.97
CA LEU A 159 -2.79 21.66 14.42
C LEU A 159 -3.56 22.95 14.73
N GLY A 160 -4.06 23.66 13.72
CA GLY A 160 -4.79 24.93 13.90
C GLY A 160 -3.89 26.15 14.12
N VAL A 161 -2.59 26.03 13.80
CA VAL A 161 -1.62 27.12 13.95
C VAL A 161 -1.14 27.60 12.58
N ASP A 162 -1.53 28.81 12.20
CA ASP A 162 -1.05 29.48 10.99
C ASP A 162 -0.02 30.56 11.37
N LEU A 163 1.19 30.45 10.81
CA LEU A 163 2.28 31.38 11.04
C LEU A 163 2.64 32.15 9.79
N GLU A 164 2.90 33.44 9.96
CA GLU A 164 3.54 34.27 8.94
C GLU A 164 4.97 33.75 8.65
N GLN A 165 5.47 34.03 7.44
CA GLN A 165 6.73 33.46 6.95
C GLN A 165 7.92 33.70 7.88
N GLU A 166 8.07 34.92 8.44
CA GLU A 166 9.16 35.25 9.36
C GLU A 166 9.13 34.45 10.66
N LYS A 167 7.92 34.17 11.18
CA LYS A 167 7.75 33.36 12.38
C LYS A 167 7.99 31.88 12.07
N LEU A 168 7.52 31.43 10.90
CA LEU A 168 7.75 30.06 10.44
C LEU A 168 9.25 29.76 10.31
N ASP A 169 10.03 30.71 9.75
CA ASP A 169 11.47 30.54 9.59
C ASP A 169 12.19 30.42 10.94
N LYS A 170 11.81 31.22 11.93
CA LYS A 170 12.35 31.09 13.29
C LYS A 170 12.01 29.75 13.95
N VAL A 171 10.76 29.33 13.85
CA VAL A 171 10.32 28.02 14.39
C VAL A 171 10.99 26.88 13.66
N TYR A 172 11.26 27.02 12.36
CA TYR A 172 11.96 26.02 11.58
C TYR A 172 13.44 25.89 11.99
N ASP A 173 14.10 26.98 12.29
CA ASP A 173 15.49 26.98 12.75
C ASP A 173 15.64 26.37 14.15
N GLU A 174 14.61 26.49 15.01
CA GLU A 174 14.55 25.82 16.32
C GLU A 174 14.14 24.32 16.19
N PHE A 175 13.45 23.96 15.12
CA PHE A 175 13.01 22.59 14.85
C PHE A 175 14.16 21.68 14.40
N LEU A 176 15.19 22.20 13.71
CA LEU A 176 16.36 21.46 13.20
C LEU A 176 17.39 21.21 14.30
#